data_3746faa4c7316fe6a32217e6ae03ed82
#
_entry.id   3746faa4c7316fe6a32217e6ae03ed82
#
_cell.length_a   1.000
_cell.length_b   1.000
_cell.length_c   1.000
_cell.angle_alpha   90.00
_cell.angle_beta   90.00
_cell.angle_gamma   90.00
#
_symmetry.space_group_name_H-M   'P 1'
#
loop_
_entity.id
_entity.type
_entity.pdbx_description
1 polymer ?
#
loop_
_entity_poly.entity_id
_entity_poly.type
_entity_poly.pdbx_seq_one_letter_code
_entity_poly.pdbx_strand_id
1 'polypeptide(L)'
;MILTAGPSITKKEISYVNDAVKNGWNKNWNNYLKKLESSFRNYYKVKYAIPTSSCTGGMHLILKALGIKKGDEVIVPDTTWVATASVVKYVGAKIVFADIDPETWTICPKSIEKKINHKTKAIIA
;
A
#
# COMPACT_ATOMS: atom_id res chain seq x y z
N MET A 1 -21.61 -3.86 20.71
CA MET A 1 -21.28 -3.52 19.29
C MET A 1 -19.96 -4.20 18.95
N ILE A 2 -19.92 -4.98 17.90
CA ILE A 2 -18.66 -5.56 17.38
C ILE A 2 -18.11 -4.59 16.34
N LEU A 3 -16.93 -4.04 16.58
CA LEU A 3 -16.25 -3.17 15.62
C LEU A 3 -15.52 -4.03 14.60
N THR A 4 -15.68 -3.73 13.32
CA THR A 4 -15.02 -4.44 12.22
C THR A 4 -13.56 -4.03 12.05
N ALA A 5 -13.19 -2.83 12.47
CA ALA A 5 -11.83 -2.32 12.46
C ALA A 5 -11.66 -1.25 13.55
N GLY A 6 -10.46 -1.14 14.05
CA GLY A 6 -10.07 -0.11 15.00
C GLY A 6 -8.63 -0.30 15.47
N PRO A 7 -7.93 0.78 15.80
CA PRO A 7 -6.57 0.68 16.31
C PRO A 7 -6.58 0.15 17.75
N SER A 8 -5.59 -0.68 18.09
CA SER A 8 -5.27 -1.02 19.48
C SER A 8 -4.30 0.02 20.02
N ILE A 9 -4.79 0.97 20.81
CA ILE A 9 -3.97 2.02 21.39
C ILE A 9 -3.57 1.65 22.81
N THR A 10 -2.28 1.53 23.04
CA THR A 10 -1.68 1.24 24.34
C THR A 10 -0.97 2.46 24.93
N LYS A 11 -0.45 2.34 26.14
CA LYS A 11 0.39 3.38 26.76
C LYS A 11 1.62 3.74 25.94
N LYS A 12 2.11 2.80 25.13
CA LYS A 12 3.30 2.98 24.28
C LYS A 12 3.02 3.96 23.13
N GLU A 13 1.90 3.79 22.42
CA GLU A 13 1.50 4.71 21.34
C GLU A 13 1.26 6.11 21.89
N ILE A 14 0.55 6.20 23.02
CA ILE A 14 0.30 7.48 23.71
C ILE A 14 1.62 8.17 24.09
N SER A 15 2.60 7.42 24.62
CA SER A 15 3.92 7.95 24.98
C SER A 15 4.66 8.52 23.76
N TYR A 16 4.67 7.80 22.63
CA TYR A 16 5.32 8.28 21.40
C TYR A 16 4.65 9.51 20.82
N VAL A 17 3.32 9.58 20.82
CA VAL A 17 2.60 10.75 20.33
C VAL A 17 2.87 11.96 21.22
N ASN A 18 2.83 11.80 22.54
CA ASN A 18 3.14 12.86 23.49
C ASN A 18 4.57 13.38 23.34
N ASP A 19 5.55 12.48 23.16
CA ASP A 19 6.93 12.88 22.93
C ASP A 19 7.08 13.60 21.57
N ALA A 20 6.46 13.09 20.52
CA ALA A 20 6.50 13.73 19.20
C ALA A 20 5.92 15.16 19.24
N VAL A 21 4.78 15.35 19.91
CA VAL A 21 4.16 16.68 20.03
C VAL A 21 5.02 17.64 20.85
N LYS A 22 5.65 17.19 21.93
CA LYS A 22 6.48 18.03 22.81
C LYS A 22 7.86 18.32 22.21
N ASN A 23 8.51 17.33 21.61
CA ASN A 23 9.94 17.35 21.30
C ASN A 23 10.26 17.17 19.81
N GLY A 24 9.28 16.79 18.96
CA GLY A 24 9.45 16.49 17.53
C GLY A 24 9.49 17.70 16.62
N TRP A 25 10.12 18.81 17.05
CA TRP A 25 10.17 20.08 16.34
C TRP A 25 11.59 20.47 15.95
N ASN A 26 11.73 21.44 15.06
CA ASN A 26 13.03 21.98 14.61
C ASN A 26 13.97 20.88 14.13
N LYS A 27 15.15 20.73 14.71
CA LYS A 27 16.15 19.70 14.37
C LYS A 27 15.67 18.26 14.56
N ASN A 28 14.59 18.04 15.32
CA ASN A 28 14.02 16.73 15.66
C ASN A 28 12.82 16.34 14.80
N TRP A 29 12.37 17.19 13.88
CA TRP A 29 11.12 17.03 13.11
C TRP A 29 10.95 15.69 12.40
N ASN A 30 12.03 15.06 12.00
CA ASN A 30 12.01 13.80 11.24
C ASN A 30 12.50 12.56 12.03
N ASN A 31 12.77 12.72 13.36
CA ASN A 31 13.32 11.64 14.16
C ASN A 31 12.42 10.40 14.19
N TYR A 32 11.10 10.59 14.32
CA TYR A 32 10.15 9.47 14.31
C TYR A 32 10.02 8.82 12.93
N LEU A 33 10.11 9.59 11.84
CA LEU A 33 10.14 9.03 10.48
C LEU A 33 11.38 8.16 10.27
N LYS A 34 12.56 8.67 10.62
CA LYS A 34 13.82 7.90 10.54
C LYS A 34 13.80 6.64 11.41
N LYS A 35 13.21 6.73 12.62
CA LYS A 35 13.06 5.58 13.51
C LYS A 35 12.13 4.53 12.90
N LEU A 36 11.01 4.93 12.31
CA LEU A 36 10.09 4.03 11.62
C LEU A 36 10.78 3.34 10.43
N GLU A 37 11.39 4.11 9.53
CA GLU A 37 12.13 3.58 8.37
C GLU A 37 13.21 2.58 8.78
N SER A 38 14.02 2.92 9.78
CA SER A 38 15.08 2.04 10.26
C SER A 38 14.54 0.76 10.92
N SER A 39 13.45 0.86 11.67
CA SER A 39 12.79 -0.30 12.28
C SER A 39 12.23 -1.25 11.21
N PHE A 40 11.57 -0.73 10.20
CA PHE A 40 11.08 -1.54 9.07
C PHE A 40 12.22 -2.18 8.28
N ARG A 41 13.26 -1.43 7.94
CA ARG A 41 14.44 -1.99 7.25
C ARG A 41 15.07 -3.15 8.04
N ASN A 42 15.22 -2.96 9.35
CA ASN A 42 15.82 -3.98 10.21
C ASN A 42 14.94 -5.23 10.35
N TYR A 43 13.63 -5.03 10.48
CA TYR A 43 12.67 -6.13 10.64
C TYR A 43 12.54 -6.97 9.38
N TYR A 44 12.31 -6.31 8.23
CA TYR A 44 12.10 -6.97 6.94
C TYR A 44 13.39 -7.29 6.18
N LYS A 45 14.55 -6.87 6.72
CA LYS A 45 15.87 -7.04 6.06
C LYS A 45 15.93 -6.45 4.65
N VAL A 46 15.26 -5.32 4.46
CA VAL A 46 15.23 -4.58 3.19
C VAL A 46 16.17 -3.38 3.22
N LYS A 47 16.67 -2.97 2.07
CA LYS A 47 17.60 -1.85 1.96
C LYS A 47 16.92 -0.50 2.21
N TYR A 48 15.67 -0.35 1.78
CA TYR A 48 14.91 0.90 1.88
C TYR A 48 13.53 0.65 2.46
N ALA A 49 13.03 1.62 3.21
CA ALA A 49 11.65 1.71 3.67
C ALA A 49 11.25 3.18 3.66
N ILE A 50 10.10 3.49 3.12
CA ILE A 50 9.59 4.85 3.01
C ILE A 50 8.17 4.86 3.58
N PRO A 51 7.91 5.60 4.66
CA PRO A 51 6.55 5.75 5.17
C PRO A 51 5.72 6.66 4.25
N THR A 52 4.47 6.32 4.09
CA THR A 52 3.49 7.12 3.36
C THR A 52 2.31 7.45 4.25
N SER A 53 1.59 8.52 3.94
CA SER A 53 0.43 8.96 4.72
C SER A 53 -0.76 7.97 4.67
N SER A 54 -0.79 7.11 3.66
CA SER A 54 -1.80 6.07 3.48
C SER A 54 -1.31 4.97 2.55
N CYS A 55 -1.92 3.78 2.64
CA CYS A 55 -1.66 2.70 1.69
C CYS A 55 -2.01 3.12 0.25
N THR A 56 -3.09 3.85 0.04
CA THR A 56 -3.47 4.42 -1.26
C THR A 56 -2.37 5.28 -1.85
N GLY A 57 -1.80 6.20 -1.05
CA GLY A 57 -0.66 7.03 -1.46
C GLY A 57 0.57 6.19 -1.80
N GLY A 58 0.86 5.18 -0.99
CA GLY A 58 1.96 4.24 -1.23
C GLY A 58 1.82 3.49 -2.55
N MET A 59 0.66 2.89 -2.81
CA MET A 59 0.37 2.20 -4.08
C MET A 59 0.47 3.14 -5.28
N HIS A 60 -0.04 4.37 -5.18
CA HIS A 60 0.08 5.36 -6.26
C HIS A 60 1.55 5.68 -6.56
N LEU A 61 2.37 5.91 -5.53
CA LEU A 61 3.80 6.16 -5.68
C LEU A 61 4.52 4.98 -6.34
N ILE A 62 4.19 3.73 -5.95
CA ILE A 62 4.77 2.52 -6.54
C ILE A 62 4.45 2.45 -8.04
N LEU A 63 3.18 2.63 -8.43
CA LEU A 63 2.80 2.58 -9.85
C LEU A 63 3.49 3.68 -10.67
N LYS A 64 3.63 4.90 -10.10
CA LYS A 64 4.40 5.98 -10.73
C LYS A 64 5.89 5.65 -10.85
N ALA A 65 6.50 5.08 -9.81
CA ALA A 65 7.91 4.70 -9.81
C ALA A 65 8.21 3.57 -10.82
N LEU A 66 7.25 2.67 -11.04
CA LEU A 66 7.32 1.64 -12.08
C LEU A 66 7.11 2.18 -13.50
N GLY A 67 6.82 3.48 -13.66
CA GLY A 67 6.60 4.11 -14.96
C GLY A 67 5.26 3.77 -15.61
N ILE A 68 4.31 3.23 -14.85
CA ILE A 68 2.98 2.86 -15.36
C ILE A 68 2.19 4.10 -15.76
N LYS A 69 1.60 4.06 -16.95
CA LYS A 69 0.98 5.21 -17.61
C LYS A 69 -0.21 4.81 -18.50
N LYS A 70 -0.81 5.79 -19.16
CA LYS A 70 -1.86 5.57 -20.16
C LYS A 70 -1.39 4.59 -21.24
N GLY A 71 -2.21 3.59 -21.51
CA GLY A 71 -1.94 2.50 -22.46
C GLY A 71 -1.48 1.19 -21.79
N ASP A 72 -0.98 1.26 -20.56
CA ASP A 72 -0.64 0.10 -19.76
C ASP A 72 -1.88 -0.49 -19.07
N GLU A 73 -1.81 -1.77 -18.70
CA GLU A 73 -2.84 -2.48 -17.95
C GLU A 73 -2.28 -2.95 -16.60
N VAL A 74 -3.13 -2.84 -15.57
CA VAL A 74 -2.84 -3.34 -14.22
C VAL A 74 -3.96 -4.29 -13.82
N ILE A 75 -3.60 -5.52 -13.45
CA ILE A 75 -4.56 -6.52 -12.98
C ILE A 75 -4.80 -6.30 -11.48
N VAL A 76 -6.06 -6.30 -11.09
CA VAL A 76 -6.51 -6.15 -9.69
C VAL A 76 -7.63 -7.17 -9.41
N PRO A 77 -7.84 -7.61 -8.16
CA PRO A 77 -8.99 -8.44 -7.84
C PRO A 77 -10.29 -7.65 -8.02
N ASP A 78 -11.36 -8.31 -8.44
CA ASP A 78 -12.69 -7.69 -8.59
C ASP A 78 -13.36 -7.43 -7.23
N THR A 79 -13.00 -8.20 -6.22
CA THR A 79 -13.45 -8.02 -4.84
C THR A 79 -12.28 -7.54 -3.99
N THR A 80 -12.21 -6.22 -3.77
CA THR A 80 -11.14 -5.59 -3.00
C THR A 80 -11.58 -4.20 -2.51
N TRP A 81 -10.74 -3.58 -1.67
CA TRP A 81 -10.93 -2.18 -1.31
C TRP A 81 -10.80 -1.29 -2.55
N VAL A 82 -11.71 -0.33 -2.71
CA VAL A 82 -11.78 0.55 -3.88
C VAL A 82 -10.46 1.23 -4.24
N ALA A 83 -9.61 1.52 -3.26
CA ALA A 83 -8.32 2.16 -3.49
C ALA A 83 -7.40 1.35 -4.40
N THR A 84 -7.48 0.01 -4.37
CA THR A 84 -6.70 -0.88 -5.23
C THR A 84 -6.93 -0.59 -6.72
N ALA A 85 -8.18 -0.36 -7.11
CA ALA A 85 -8.53 0.00 -8.49
C ALA A 85 -8.32 1.50 -8.76
N SER A 86 -8.58 2.37 -7.78
CA SER A 86 -8.49 3.82 -7.95
C SER A 86 -7.07 4.29 -8.29
N VAL A 87 -6.04 3.73 -7.66
CA VAL A 87 -4.65 4.12 -7.92
C VAL A 87 -4.20 3.83 -9.35
N VAL A 88 -4.78 2.80 -9.99
CA VAL A 88 -4.55 2.48 -11.41
C VAL A 88 -5.10 3.59 -12.29
N LYS A 89 -6.29 4.12 -11.95
CA LYS A 89 -6.88 5.26 -12.65
C LYS A 89 -6.06 6.53 -12.46
N TYR A 90 -5.50 6.76 -11.27
CA TYR A 90 -4.68 7.96 -10.98
C TYR A 90 -3.44 8.05 -11.85
N VAL A 91 -2.85 6.92 -12.27
CA VAL A 91 -1.74 6.90 -13.22
C VAL A 91 -2.17 6.86 -14.70
N GLY A 92 -3.49 6.86 -14.97
CA GLY A 92 -4.06 6.83 -16.32
C GLY A 92 -4.04 5.45 -16.98
N ALA A 93 -3.68 4.38 -16.26
CA ALA A 93 -3.67 3.02 -16.77
C ALA A 93 -5.08 2.41 -16.81
N LYS A 94 -5.22 1.31 -17.55
CA LYS A 94 -6.45 0.53 -17.62
C LYS A 94 -6.48 -0.52 -16.52
N ILE A 95 -7.60 -0.58 -15.81
CA ILE A 95 -7.87 -1.63 -14.83
C ILE A 95 -8.30 -2.90 -15.57
N VAL A 96 -7.73 -4.03 -15.22
CA VAL A 96 -8.16 -5.36 -15.65
C VAL A 96 -8.54 -6.14 -14.39
N PHE A 97 -9.81 -6.47 -14.24
CA PHE A 97 -10.27 -7.22 -13.09
C PHE A 97 -10.00 -8.72 -13.26
N ALA A 98 -9.48 -9.36 -12.23
CA ALA A 98 -9.36 -10.80 -12.10
C ALA A 98 -10.27 -11.30 -10.98
N ASP A 99 -10.89 -12.46 -11.20
CA ASP A 99 -11.78 -13.06 -10.22
C ASP A 99 -11.03 -13.41 -8.93
N ILE A 100 -11.74 -13.52 -7.82
CA ILE A 100 -11.21 -14.08 -6.58
C ILE A 100 -11.49 -15.58 -6.51
N ASP A 101 -10.71 -16.27 -5.70
CA ASP A 101 -10.97 -17.66 -5.33
C ASP A 101 -12.08 -17.68 -4.26
N PRO A 102 -13.19 -18.43 -4.46
CA PRO A 102 -14.34 -18.39 -3.55
C PRO A 102 -14.06 -19.00 -2.17
N GLU A 103 -13.03 -19.84 -2.03
CA GLU A 103 -12.69 -20.46 -0.75
C GLU A 103 -11.75 -19.57 0.07
N THR A 104 -10.75 -18.96 -0.58
CA THR A 104 -9.72 -18.17 0.10
C THR A 104 -9.97 -16.67 0.08
N TRP A 105 -10.86 -16.19 -0.78
CA TRP A 105 -11.17 -14.78 -1.03
C TRP A 105 -9.95 -13.96 -1.50
N THR A 106 -8.91 -14.64 -1.96
CA THR A 106 -7.75 -13.99 -2.58
C THR A 106 -7.88 -13.97 -4.09
N ILE A 107 -7.11 -13.12 -4.77
CA ILE A 107 -7.10 -13.07 -6.24
C ILE A 107 -6.75 -14.45 -6.83
N CYS A 108 -7.52 -14.90 -7.81
CA CYS A 108 -7.37 -16.23 -8.43
C CYS A 108 -6.22 -16.25 -9.46
N PRO A 109 -5.14 -17.02 -9.23
CA PRO A 109 -4.01 -17.11 -10.17
C PRO A 109 -4.42 -17.53 -11.58
N LYS A 110 -5.37 -18.48 -11.71
CA LYS A 110 -5.89 -18.92 -13.02
C LYS A 110 -6.64 -17.80 -13.77
N SER A 111 -7.32 -16.91 -13.03
CA SER A 111 -7.97 -15.75 -13.64
C SER A 111 -6.94 -14.70 -14.07
N ILE A 112 -5.88 -14.48 -13.28
CA ILE A 112 -4.76 -13.62 -13.64
C ILE A 112 -4.12 -14.10 -14.95
N GLU A 113 -3.76 -15.38 -15.01
CA GLU A 113 -3.07 -15.99 -16.18
C GLU A 113 -3.84 -15.76 -17.48
N LYS A 114 -5.17 -15.92 -17.47
CA LYS A 114 -6.03 -15.69 -18.65
C LYS A 114 -6.07 -14.22 -19.09
N LYS A 115 -5.69 -13.28 -18.23
CA LYS A 115 -5.81 -11.83 -18.48
C LYS A 115 -4.47 -11.15 -18.74
N ILE A 116 -3.35 -11.84 -18.49
CA ILE A 116 -2.01 -11.33 -18.80
C ILE A 116 -1.84 -11.19 -20.32
N ASN A 117 -1.33 -10.03 -20.74
CA ASN A 117 -0.96 -9.76 -22.13
C ASN A 117 0.21 -8.76 -22.17
N HIS A 118 0.66 -8.39 -23.39
CA HIS A 118 1.81 -7.49 -23.56
C HIS A 118 1.67 -6.08 -22.94
N LYS A 119 0.44 -5.64 -22.65
CA LYS A 119 0.15 -4.36 -21.99
C LYS A 119 0.14 -4.49 -20.46
N THR A 120 0.08 -5.69 -19.91
CA THR A 120 0.09 -5.92 -18.47
C THR A 120 1.45 -5.52 -17.90
N LYS A 121 1.47 -4.55 -16.97
CA LYS A 121 2.70 -4.04 -16.36
C LYS A 121 2.79 -4.31 -14.86
N ALA A 122 1.66 -4.53 -14.20
CA ALA A 122 1.62 -4.87 -12.79
C ALA A 122 0.39 -5.69 -12.44
N ILE A 123 0.48 -6.37 -11.31
CA ILE A 123 -0.62 -7.05 -10.63
C ILE A 123 -0.60 -6.52 -9.20
N ILE A 124 -1.76 -6.08 -8.71
CA ILE A 124 -1.95 -5.73 -7.29
C ILE A 124 -2.79 -6.85 -6.69
N ALA A 125 -2.21 -7.62 -5.76
CA ALA A 125 -2.84 -8.75 -5.08
C ALA A 125 -3.22 -8.41 -3.66
#